data_30920b2852ddecedd46301f393bc94b2
#
_entry.id   30920b2852ddecedd46301f393bc94b2
#
_cell.length_a   1.000
_cell.length_b   1.000
_cell.length_c   1.000
_cell.angle_alpha   90.00
_cell.angle_beta   90.00
_cell.angle_gamma   90.00
#
_symmetry.space_group_name_H-M   'P 1'
#
loop_
_entity.id
_entity.type
_entity.pdbx_description
1 polymer ?
#
loop_
_entity_poly.entity_id
_entity_poly.type
_entity_poly.pdbx_seq_one_letter_code
_entity_poly.pdbx_strand_id
1 'polypeptide(L)'
;MIEAAIPKKVLVADDKATSRELVRTVLEQSGHVVYEAANGMEAVRRAREVAPDLILLDLHMPALDGFGVLKELHEDEKFRAIPIVALTASAMQGDRERALSLGFTGYIAKPISLKDLRGEIERLLV
;
A
#
# COMPACT_ATOMS: atom_id res chain seq x y z
N MET A 1 0.21 -17.59 25.42
CA MET A 1 -0.84 -16.70 24.91
C MET A 1 -0.25 -15.75 23.88
N ILE A 2 -0.97 -15.56 22.86
CA ILE A 2 -0.53 -14.65 21.82
C ILE A 2 -0.99 -13.25 22.15
N GLU A 3 -0.07 -12.33 22.18
CA GLU A 3 -0.44 -10.94 22.34
C GLU A 3 -1.21 -10.47 21.13
N ALA A 4 -2.29 -9.78 21.38
CA ALA A 4 -3.00 -9.13 20.30
C ALA A 4 -2.07 -8.10 19.67
N ALA A 5 -1.88 -8.19 18.36
CA ALA A 5 -1.11 -7.19 17.65
C ALA A 5 -1.76 -5.83 17.85
N ILE A 6 -0.95 -4.79 17.99
CA ILE A 6 -1.45 -3.42 18.04
C ILE A 6 -2.08 -3.13 16.68
N PRO A 7 -3.38 -2.77 16.63
CA PRO A 7 -4.01 -2.45 15.37
C PRO A 7 -3.30 -1.31 14.65
N LYS A 8 -3.03 -1.50 13.37
CA LYS A 8 -2.42 -0.48 12.53
C LYS A 8 -3.43 -0.02 11.48
N LYS A 9 -3.24 1.20 11.03
CA LYS A 9 -4.06 1.76 9.95
C LYS A 9 -3.36 1.52 8.63
N VAL A 10 -4.05 0.87 7.70
CA VAL A 10 -3.51 0.57 6.38
C VAL A 10 -4.41 1.18 5.33
N LEU A 11 -3.83 1.93 4.42
CA LEU A 11 -4.55 2.47 3.27
C LEU A 11 -4.21 1.60 2.07
N VAL A 12 -5.24 1.04 1.41
CA VAL A 12 -5.07 0.32 0.15
C VAL A 12 -5.66 1.15 -0.97
N ALA A 13 -4.84 1.47 -1.95
CA ALA A 13 -5.25 2.24 -3.12
C ALA A 13 -5.11 1.37 -4.35
N ASP A 14 -6.22 1.07 -5.01
CA ASP A 14 -6.28 0.23 -6.19
C ASP A 14 -7.59 0.54 -6.90
N ASP A 15 -7.55 0.65 -8.22
CA ASP A 15 -8.76 0.96 -8.98
C ASP A 15 -9.72 -0.24 -9.10
N LYS A 16 -9.26 -1.44 -8.77
CA LYS A 16 -10.08 -2.65 -8.80
C LYS A 16 -10.62 -2.98 -7.41
N ALA A 17 -11.93 -2.98 -7.29
CA ALA A 17 -12.59 -3.28 -6.02
C ALA A 17 -12.24 -4.69 -5.51
N THR A 18 -12.06 -5.65 -6.42
CA THR A 18 -11.70 -7.02 -6.02
C THR A 18 -10.34 -7.10 -5.37
N SER A 19 -9.38 -6.33 -5.85
CA SER A 19 -8.04 -6.26 -5.24
C SER A 19 -8.11 -5.63 -3.85
N ARG A 20 -8.87 -4.53 -3.73
CA ARG A 20 -9.04 -3.87 -2.42
C ARG A 20 -9.71 -4.81 -1.41
N GLU A 21 -10.73 -5.55 -1.85
CA GLU A 21 -11.45 -6.46 -0.99
C GLU A 21 -10.56 -7.60 -0.48
N LEU A 22 -9.75 -8.17 -1.35
CA LEU A 22 -8.81 -9.22 -0.96
C LEU A 22 -7.84 -8.72 0.11
N VAL A 23 -7.22 -7.60 -0.12
CA VAL A 23 -6.28 -7.00 0.81
C VAL A 23 -6.96 -6.67 2.13
N ARG A 24 -8.13 -6.07 2.07
CA ARG A 24 -8.90 -5.71 3.24
C ARG A 24 -9.24 -6.94 4.10
N THR A 25 -9.70 -8.01 3.45
CA THR A 25 -10.06 -9.23 4.17
C THR A 25 -8.87 -9.78 4.96
N VAL A 26 -7.71 -9.87 4.31
CA VAL A 26 -6.51 -10.39 4.94
C VAL A 26 -6.07 -9.52 6.11
N LEU A 27 -6.06 -8.21 5.91
CA LEU A 27 -5.59 -7.28 6.94
C LEU A 27 -6.56 -7.19 8.13
N GLU A 28 -7.86 -7.23 7.87
CA GLU A 28 -8.85 -7.21 8.93
C GLU A 28 -8.80 -8.48 9.77
N GLN A 29 -8.52 -9.62 9.15
CA GLN A 29 -8.32 -10.86 9.87
C GLN A 29 -7.10 -10.80 10.80
N SER A 30 -6.13 -9.97 10.46
CA SER A 30 -4.95 -9.75 11.29
C SER A 30 -5.15 -8.64 12.32
N GLY A 31 -6.35 -8.07 12.41
CA GLY A 31 -6.69 -7.07 13.41
C GLY A 31 -6.40 -5.63 13.02
N HIS A 32 -6.05 -5.36 11.77
CA HIS A 32 -5.77 -4.01 11.32
C HIS A 32 -7.01 -3.30 10.81
N VAL A 33 -6.96 -1.97 10.81
CA VAL A 33 -8.03 -1.14 10.26
C VAL A 33 -7.65 -0.74 8.84
N VAL A 34 -8.55 -0.97 7.89
CA VAL A 34 -8.26 -0.75 6.48
C VAL A 34 -9.10 0.40 5.91
N TYR A 35 -8.44 1.30 5.24
CA TYR A 35 -9.07 2.38 4.48
C TYR A 35 -8.80 2.14 3.00
N GLU A 36 -9.73 2.52 2.13
CA GLU A 36 -9.62 2.25 0.70
C GLU A 36 -9.64 3.53 -0.11
N ALA A 37 -8.96 3.49 -1.25
CA ALA A 37 -9.00 4.53 -2.26
C ALA A 37 -9.07 3.87 -3.63
N ALA A 38 -9.90 4.41 -4.52
CA ALA A 38 -10.12 3.84 -5.85
C ALA A 38 -9.28 4.51 -6.94
N ASN A 39 -8.60 5.58 -6.62
CA ASN A 39 -7.72 6.28 -7.56
C ASN A 39 -6.66 7.05 -6.79
N GLY A 40 -5.69 7.61 -7.53
CA GLY A 40 -4.56 8.28 -6.90
C GLY A 40 -4.91 9.57 -6.17
N MET A 41 -5.85 10.35 -6.69
CA MET A 41 -6.28 11.58 -6.03
C MET A 41 -6.91 11.27 -4.68
N GLU A 42 -7.78 10.26 -4.66
CA GLU A 42 -8.41 9.80 -3.43
C GLU A 42 -7.37 9.24 -2.46
N ALA A 43 -6.35 8.54 -2.97
CA ALA A 43 -5.28 8.00 -2.14
C ALA A 43 -4.54 9.10 -1.39
N VAL A 44 -4.18 10.18 -2.07
CA VAL A 44 -3.50 11.30 -1.43
C VAL A 44 -4.40 11.93 -0.36
N ARG A 45 -5.67 12.16 -0.70
CA ARG A 45 -6.62 12.75 0.25
C ARG A 45 -6.80 11.88 1.49
N ARG A 46 -7.02 10.59 1.28
CA ARG A 46 -7.22 9.65 2.40
C ARG A 46 -5.98 9.52 3.27
N ALA A 47 -4.80 9.50 2.65
CA ALA A 47 -3.55 9.43 3.42
C ALA A 47 -3.43 10.63 4.36
N ARG A 48 -3.79 11.81 3.88
CA ARG A 48 -3.75 13.01 4.71
C ARG A 48 -4.79 13.00 5.83
N GLU A 49 -5.97 12.43 5.54
CA GLU A 49 -7.05 12.34 6.53
C GLU A 49 -6.74 11.36 7.65
N VAL A 50 -6.22 10.18 7.32
CA VAL A 50 -6.12 9.10 8.29
C VAL A 50 -4.71 8.88 8.83
N ALA A 51 -3.70 9.42 8.20
CA ALA A 51 -2.29 9.22 8.56
C ALA A 51 -1.99 7.73 8.79
N PRO A 52 -2.01 6.91 7.72
CA PRO A 52 -1.87 5.46 7.86
C PRO A 52 -0.47 5.05 8.30
N ASP A 53 -0.35 3.85 8.83
CA ASP A 53 0.93 3.26 9.21
C ASP A 53 1.59 2.54 8.03
N LEU A 54 0.80 2.22 7.00
CA LEU A 54 1.28 1.54 5.80
C LEU A 54 0.34 1.90 4.64
N ILE A 55 0.91 2.07 3.45
CA ILE A 55 0.13 2.29 2.24
C ILE A 55 0.47 1.20 1.24
N LEU A 56 -0.56 0.53 0.72
CA LEU A 56 -0.43 -0.42 -0.39
C LEU A 56 -1.00 0.28 -1.61
N LEU A 57 -0.19 0.47 -2.62
CA LEU A 57 -0.46 1.43 -3.68
C LEU A 57 -0.28 0.81 -5.06
N ASP A 58 -1.37 0.67 -5.81
CA ASP A 58 -1.32 0.22 -7.19
C ASP A 58 -0.58 1.28 -8.03
N LEU A 59 0.32 0.83 -8.87
CA LEU A 59 1.07 1.73 -9.75
C LEU A 59 0.24 2.26 -10.92
N HIS A 60 -0.78 1.53 -11.32
CA HIS A 60 -1.60 1.87 -12.49
C HIS A 60 -3.03 2.20 -12.10
N MET A 61 -3.28 3.47 -11.84
CA MET A 61 -4.59 3.98 -11.46
C MET A 61 -4.95 5.20 -12.31
N PRO A 62 -6.24 5.45 -12.52
CA PRO A 62 -6.65 6.67 -13.22
C PRO A 62 -6.41 7.92 -12.37
N ALA A 63 -6.44 9.05 -13.01
CA ALA A 63 -6.27 10.40 -12.47
C ALA A 63 -4.84 10.67 -12.01
N LEU A 64 -4.32 9.91 -11.06
CA LEU A 64 -2.96 10.04 -10.59
C LEU A 64 -2.44 8.64 -10.31
N ASP A 65 -1.40 8.23 -11.01
CA ASP A 65 -0.87 6.88 -10.84
C ASP A 65 -0.06 6.74 -9.53
N GLY A 66 0.38 5.51 -9.22
CA GLY A 66 1.10 5.25 -7.98
C GLY A 66 2.40 6.04 -7.83
N PHE A 67 3.10 6.30 -8.93
CA PHE A 67 4.32 7.10 -8.87
C PHE A 67 4.00 8.56 -8.51
N GLY A 68 2.91 9.08 -9.05
CA GLY A 68 2.45 10.44 -8.74
C GLY A 68 2.02 10.57 -7.29
N VAL A 69 1.33 9.56 -6.76
CA VAL A 69 0.93 9.53 -5.34
C VAL A 69 2.16 9.54 -4.44
N LEU A 70 3.13 8.69 -4.74
CA LEU A 70 4.38 8.63 -3.98
C LEU A 70 5.06 9.99 -3.95
N LYS A 71 5.19 10.62 -5.12
CA LYS A 71 5.82 11.92 -5.23
C LYS A 71 5.10 12.97 -4.38
N GLU A 72 3.77 13.05 -4.50
CA GLU A 72 3.00 14.01 -3.72
C GLU A 72 3.11 13.79 -2.22
N LEU A 73 3.05 12.55 -1.78
CA LEU A 73 3.18 12.25 -0.36
C LEU A 73 4.58 12.55 0.16
N HIS A 74 5.62 12.26 -0.63
CA HIS A 74 6.99 12.52 -0.22
C HIS A 74 7.36 14.00 -0.21
N GLU A 75 6.54 14.85 -0.80
CA GLU A 75 6.72 16.29 -0.69
C GLU A 75 6.36 16.77 0.72
N ASP A 76 5.55 16.01 1.44
CA ASP A 76 5.20 16.30 2.81
C ASP A 76 6.06 15.44 3.74
N GLU A 77 6.86 16.08 4.55
CA GLU A 77 7.79 15.42 5.47
C GLU A 77 7.11 14.38 6.38
N LYS A 78 5.86 14.62 6.76
CA LYS A 78 5.09 13.70 7.61
C LYS A 78 4.96 12.31 6.99
N PHE A 79 4.93 12.21 5.66
CA PHE A 79 4.67 10.95 4.98
C PHE A 79 5.93 10.24 4.51
N ARG A 80 7.10 10.84 4.66
CA ARG A 80 8.36 10.24 4.22
C ARG A 80 8.73 8.98 5.00
N ALA A 81 8.30 8.89 6.24
CA ALA A 81 8.58 7.75 7.10
C ALA A 81 7.55 6.62 6.97
N ILE A 82 6.41 6.88 6.32
CA ILE A 82 5.38 5.87 6.16
C ILE A 82 5.79 4.90 5.06
N PRO A 83 5.85 3.59 5.34
CA PRO A 83 6.18 2.62 4.30
C PRO A 83 5.09 2.56 3.24
N ILE A 84 5.50 2.52 1.98
CA ILE A 84 4.59 2.43 0.84
C ILE A 84 5.02 1.26 -0.02
N VAL A 85 4.13 0.28 -0.17
CA VAL A 85 4.38 -0.92 -0.97
C VAL A 85 3.68 -0.78 -2.31
N ALA A 86 4.41 -0.95 -3.39
CA ALA A 86 3.85 -0.88 -4.73
C ALA A 86 3.15 -2.20 -5.09
N LEU A 87 1.96 -2.10 -5.67
CA LEU A 87 1.24 -3.23 -6.23
C LEU A 87 1.22 -3.06 -7.75
N THR A 88 1.56 -4.09 -8.50
CA THR A 88 1.59 -3.95 -9.96
C THR A 88 1.32 -5.24 -10.70
N ALA A 89 0.51 -5.13 -11.75
CA ALA A 89 0.29 -6.24 -12.69
C ALA A 89 1.45 -6.39 -13.67
N SER A 90 2.27 -5.35 -13.79
CA SER A 90 3.41 -5.34 -14.71
C SER A 90 4.67 -5.72 -13.93
N ALA A 91 4.83 -7.00 -13.68
CA ALA A 91 5.98 -7.52 -12.93
C ALA A 91 7.16 -7.81 -13.85
N MET A 92 7.52 -6.84 -14.69
CA MET A 92 8.67 -7.00 -15.56
C MET A 92 9.96 -6.78 -14.77
N GLN A 93 11.00 -7.45 -15.22
CA GLN A 93 12.32 -7.28 -14.64
C GLN A 93 12.71 -5.81 -14.76
N GLY A 94 13.14 -5.22 -13.67
CA GLY A 94 13.48 -3.81 -13.61
C GLY A 94 12.41 -2.94 -12.97
N ASP A 95 11.13 -3.35 -13.00
CA ASP A 95 10.06 -2.57 -12.38
C ASP A 95 10.23 -2.51 -10.87
N ARG A 96 10.64 -3.62 -10.28
CA ARG A 96 10.91 -3.67 -8.84
C ARG A 96 12.04 -2.72 -8.45
N GLU A 97 13.15 -2.78 -9.17
CA GLU A 97 14.31 -1.92 -8.91
C GLU A 97 13.94 -0.45 -9.09
N ARG A 98 13.15 -0.16 -10.12
CA ARG A 98 12.67 1.20 -10.36
C ARG A 98 11.82 1.71 -9.21
N ALA A 99 10.84 0.88 -8.78
CA ALA A 99 9.97 1.26 -7.67
C ALA A 99 10.78 1.52 -6.39
N LEU A 100 11.69 0.62 -6.07
CA LEU A 100 12.51 0.77 -4.87
C LEU A 100 13.42 1.99 -4.97
N SER A 101 13.98 2.26 -6.15
CA SER A 101 14.85 3.43 -6.35
C SER A 101 14.11 4.74 -6.24
N LEU A 102 12.80 4.75 -6.51
CA LEU A 102 11.97 5.95 -6.40
C LEU A 102 11.44 6.19 -5.00
N GLY A 103 11.65 5.25 -4.08
CA GLY A 103 11.25 5.44 -2.69
C GLY A 103 10.17 4.52 -2.17
N PHE A 104 9.68 3.57 -3.00
CA PHE A 104 8.79 2.54 -2.49
C PHE A 104 9.54 1.64 -1.51
N THR A 105 8.87 1.25 -0.44
CA THR A 105 9.49 0.44 0.61
C THR A 105 9.44 -1.05 0.26
N GLY A 106 8.52 -1.44 -0.60
CA GLY A 106 8.36 -2.82 -1.02
C GLY A 106 7.59 -2.91 -2.33
N TYR A 107 7.37 -4.13 -2.79
CA TYR A 107 6.82 -4.38 -4.10
C TYR A 107 6.09 -5.72 -4.08
N ILE A 108 4.86 -5.76 -4.55
CA ILE A 108 4.08 -6.99 -4.67
C ILE A 108 3.54 -7.08 -6.09
N ALA A 109 3.84 -8.19 -6.76
CA ALA A 109 3.31 -8.44 -8.11
C ALA A 109 1.87 -8.93 -8.02
N LYS A 110 1.05 -8.54 -8.99
CA LYS A 110 -0.30 -9.08 -9.15
C LYS A 110 -0.26 -10.29 -10.07
N PRO A 111 -1.11 -11.28 -9.87
CA PRO A 111 -2.14 -11.36 -8.83
C PRO A 111 -1.52 -11.49 -7.44
N ILE A 112 -2.11 -10.80 -6.48
CA ILE A 112 -1.57 -10.71 -5.12
C ILE A 112 -1.63 -12.08 -4.46
N SER A 113 -0.46 -12.60 -4.04
CA SER A 113 -0.42 -13.83 -3.27
C SER A 113 -0.55 -13.52 -1.78
N LEU A 114 -1.25 -14.36 -1.04
CA LEU A 114 -1.41 -14.18 0.40
C LEU A 114 -0.06 -14.22 1.11
N LYS A 115 0.82 -15.09 0.63
CA LYS A 115 2.17 -15.22 1.19
C LYS A 115 2.96 -13.92 1.06
N ASP A 116 2.95 -13.33 -0.13
CA ASP A 116 3.67 -12.09 -0.37
C ASP A 116 3.07 -10.93 0.42
N LEU A 117 1.75 -10.84 0.47
CA LEU A 117 1.06 -9.81 1.22
C LEU A 117 1.38 -9.91 2.71
N ARG A 118 1.25 -11.10 3.28
CA ARG A 118 1.54 -11.31 4.70
C ARG A 118 3.00 -11.05 5.03
N GLY A 119 3.89 -11.45 4.13
CA GLY A 119 5.32 -11.21 4.32
C GLY A 119 5.66 -9.73 4.42
N GLU A 120 5.06 -8.90 3.56
CA GLU A 120 5.30 -7.46 3.60
C GLU A 120 4.64 -6.81 4.83
N ILE A 121 3.45 -7.27 5.20
CA ILE A 121 2.78 -6.77 6.40
C ILE A 121 3.63 -7.07 7.64
N GLU A 122 4.11 -8.29 7.78
CA GLU A 122 4.95 -8.67 8.92
C GLU A 122 6.24 -7.87 8.95
N ARG A 123 6.86 -7.67 7.79
CA ARG A 123 8.11 -6.93 7.70
C ARG A 123 7.95 -5.46 8.09
N LEU A 124 6.84 -4.85 7.71
CA LEU A 124 6.67 -3.39 7.80
C LEU A 124 5.82 -2.92 8.97
N LEU A 125 5.00 -3.78 9.55
CA LEU A 125 4.08 -3.40 10.63
C LEU A 125 4.42 -4.05 11.98
N VAL A 126 5.53 -4.71 12.07
CA VAL A 126 5.95 -5.33 13.34
C VAL A 126 6.66 -4.30 14.20
#